data_542827df2c7a6a725be6301b4c0aa3d9
#
_entry.id   542827df2c7a6a725be6301b4c0aa3d9
#
_cell.length_a   1.000
_cell.length_b   1.000
_cell.length_c   1.000
_cell.angle_alpha   90.00
_cell.angle_beta   90.00
_cell.angle_gamma   90.00
#
_symmetry.space_group_name_H-M   'P 1'
#
loop_
_entity.id
_entity.type
_entity.pdbx_description
1 polymer ?
#
loop_
_entity_poly.entity_id
_entity_poly.type
_entity_poly.pdbx_seq_one_letter_code
_entity_poly.pdbx_strand_id
1 'polypeptide(L)'
;MFESLTQRLSGTIERLRGRGRLTESNISEAVREVRIALLEADVALPVVQALIQRIKVRAVGQEVMRSLSPGQVLVKIVRDELALVMGSQASDLNLNVPAPAVILMAGLQGAGKTTTVAKLAKHLKEKRKKKVMVVSADVYRPAAIEQLQTLAGQVGAVFFPSDTAQKPEAIVKAAIDEAKKTFADVLIVDTAGRTSIDDAMMAEIKALHGAMNPVETLFVVDSMTGQDAAVTAKHFGEALPLTGVVLTKTDGDARGGAALSVRYITGKPIKFVGVGEKPDGLDVFHPDRAAGRILDMGDVLSLVEQVESQVDQDKARKLAEKVAKGKKFDLNDMRDQLEQMQNMGGLHGLMDKLPGMGQLPEAVKQQVTGKEVPRMIAIINSMTKKERRNPDLLNGSRRARVARGSGLTPADVNKVLKQYQQMEKMMGKLGRGGMKGMMRGLSGMMGGRGGLPMR
;
A
#
# COMPACT_ATOMS: atom_id res chain seq x y z
N MET A 1 3.28 7.09 3.07
CA MET A 1 2.23 7.72 3.91
C MET A 1 2.73 8.15 5.30
N PHE A 2 3.52 7.37 6.02
CA PHE A 2 3.94 7.70 7.40
C PHE A 2 5.41 8.08 7.53
N GLU A 3 6.14 8.28 6.45
CA GLU A 3 7.60 8.48 6.45
C GLU A 3 8.05 9.64 7.32
N SER A 4 7.40 10.79 7.20
CA SER A 4 7.70 11.97 8.02
C SER A 4 7.48 11.70 9.51
N LEU A 5 6.37 11.05 9.89
CA LEU A 5 6.07 10.68 11.27
C LEU A 5 7.06 9.61 11.78
N THR A 6 7.38 8.63 10.96
CA THR A 6 8.36 7.58 11.27
C THR A 6 9.74 8.17 11.53
N GLN A 7 10.24 9.05 10.65
CA GLN A 7 11.55 9.70 10.83
C GLN A 7 11.65 10.47 12.15
N ARG A 8 10.57 11.17 12.53
CA ARG A 8 10.54 11.96 13.77
C ARG A 8 10.50 11.09 15.02
N LEU A 9 9.79 9.97 14.97
CA LEU A 9 9.65 9.06 16.09
C LEU A 9 10.84 8.09 16.21
N SER A 10 11.53 7.74 15.11
CA SER A 10 12.60 6.73 15.12
C SER A 10 13.70 7.03 16.13
N GLY A 11 14.21 8.27 16.17
CA GLY A 11 15.25 8.66 17.12
C GLY A 11 14.81 8.56 18.59
N THR A 12 13.54 8.87 18.87
CA THR A 12 12.95 8.72 20.22
C THR A 12 12.82 7.26 20.60
N ILE A 13 12.37 6.44 19.66
CA ILE A 13 12.16 5.00 19.87
C ILE A 13 13.49 4.26 20.06
N GLU A 14 14.52 4.59 19.29
CA GLU A 14 15.87 4.01 19.46
C GLU A 14 16.46 4.34 20.83
N ARG A 15 16.34 5.59 21.27
CA ARG A 15 16.77 6.01 22.60
C ARG A 15 16.02 5.27 23.73
N LEU A 16 14.74 4.99 23.53
CA LEU A 16 13.92 4.23 24.47
C LEU A 16 14.29 2.75 24.49
N ARG A 17 14.52 2.14 23.33
CA ARG A 17 14.91 0.73 23.23
C ARG A 17 16.25 0.43 23.91
N GLY A 18 17.18 1.39 23.92
CA GLY A 18 18.51 1.24 24.53
C GLY A 18 18.58 1.46 26.04
N ARG A 19 17.50 1.94 26.70
CA ARG A 19 17.50 2.24 28.13
C ARG A 19 17.03 1.05 28.97
N GLY A 20 17.91 0.52 29.84
CA GLY A 20 17.60 -0.60 30.73
C GLY A 20 16.71 -0.22 31.93
N ARG A 21 16.62 1.08 32.28
CA ARG A 21 15.71 1.62 33.32
C ARG A 21 15.06 2.89 32.80
N LEU A 22 13.74 3.00 32.95
CA LEU A 22 13.00 4.23 32.72
C LEU A 22 12.59 4.83 34.05
N THR A 23 12.88 6.12 34.20
CA THR A 23 12.37 6.95 35.31
C THR A 23 11.09 7.65 34.81
N GLU A 24 10.29 8.14 35.75
CA GLU A 24 9.09 8.91 35.44
C GLU A 24 9.42 10.17 34.61
N SER A 25 10.58 10.78 34.85
CA SER A 25 11.09 11.90 34.05
C SER A 25 11.38 11.49 32.61
N ASN A 26 12.02 10.34 32.38
CA ASN A 26 12.36 9.84 31.06
C ASN A 26 11.08 9.47 30.25
N ILE A 27 10.06 8.92 30.93
CA ILE A 27 8.75 8.64 30.33
C ILE A 27 8.07 9.95 29.91
N SER A 28 8.09 10.97 30.79
CA SER A 28 7.51 12.29 30.50
C SER A 28 8.19 12.98 29.32
N GLU A 29 9.52 12.89 29.22
CA GLU A 29 10.29 13.41 28.09
C GLU A 29 9.92 12.69 26.79
N ALA A 30 9.89 11.35 26.79
CA ALA A 30 9.53 10.55 25.62
C ALA A 30 8.10 10.83 25.13
N VAL A 31 7.14 10.92 26.05
CA VAL A 31 5.76 11.26 25.74
C VAL A 31 5.62 12.68 25.17
N ARG A 32 6.45 13.62 25.64
CA ARG A 32 6.53 14.97 25.06
C ARG A 32 7.05 14.95 23.61
N GLU A 33 8.08 14.16 23.33
CA GLU A 33 8.60 14.01 21.96
C GLU A 33 7.56 13.37 21.04
N VAL A 34 6.85 12.33 21.50
CA VAL A 34 5.73 11.73 20.74
C VAL A 34 4.66 12.78 20.43
N ARG A 35 4.32 13.63 21.41
CA ARG A 35 3.36 14.73 21.21
C ARG A 35 3.81 15.70 20.12
N ILE A 36 5.08 16.10 20.14
CA ILE A 36 5.64 17.03 19.16
C ILE A 36 5.60 16.39 17.77
N ALA A 37 6.04 15.14 17.64
CA ALA A 37 6.02 14.42 16.36
C ALA A 37 4.60 14.29 15.77
N LEU A 38 3.59 14.05 16.60
CA LEU A 38 2.19 13.98 16.15
C LEU A 38 1.67 15.34 15.67
N LEU A 39 2.00 16.43 16.38
CA LEU A 39 1.61 17.80 15.98
C LEU A 39 2.28 18.21 14.66
N GLU A 40 3.57 17.91 14.51
CA GLU A 40 4.32 18.18 13.28
C GLU A 40 3.88 17.31 12.09
N ALA A 41 3.26 16.15 12.39
CA ALA A 41 2.59 15.30 11.39
C ALA A 41 1.16 15.77 11.05
N ASP A 42 0.74 16.95 11.49
CA ASP A 42 -0.60 17.51 11.28
C ASP A 42 -1.75 16.65 11.85
N VAL A 43 -1.50 15.95 12.96
CA VAL A 43 -2.58 15.29 13.71
C VAL A 43 -3.42 16.34 14.43
N ALA A 44 -4.74 16.25 14.34
CA ALA A 44 -5.65 17.18 15.00
C ALA A 44 -5.44 17.23 16.51
N LEU A 45 -5.39 18.42 17.09
CA LEU A 45 -5.06 18.64 18.51
C LEU A 45 -5.87 17.80 19.50
N PRO A 46 -7.21 17.63 19.35
CA PRO A 46 -7.99 16.77 20.25
C PRO A 46 -7.53 15.30 20.24
N VAL A 47 -7.11 14.82 19.07
CA VAL A 47 -6.60 13.44 18.89
C VAL A 47 -5.26 13.28 19.60
N VAL A 48 -4.35 14.25 19.41
CA VAL A 48 -3.05 14.27 20.10
C VAL A 48 -3.25 14.26 21.61
N GLN A 49 -4.13 15.12 22.14
CA GLN A 49 -4.39 15.20 23.58
C GLN A 49 -4.92 13.86 24.13
N ALA A 50 -5.90 13.26 23.48
CA ALA A 50 -6.48 11.98 23.88
C ALA A 50 -5.48 10.85 23.83
N LEU A 51 -4.67 10.77 22.78
CA LEU A 51 -3.64 9.74 22.59
C LEU A 51 -2.55 9.85 23.65
N ILE A 52 -2.01 11.07 23.86
CA ILE A 52 -0.97 11.34 24.84
C ILE A 52 -1.45 11.03 26.27
N GLN A 53 -2.68 11.37 26.61
CA GLN A 53 -3.26 11.05 27.91
C GLN A 53 -3.32 9.53 28.16
N ARG A 54 -3.79 8.76 27.15
CA ARG A 54 -3.84 7.29 27.25
C ARG A 54 -2.45 6.67 27.37
N ILE A 55 -1.48 7.15 26.57
CA ILE A 55 -0.09 6.69 26.66
C ILE A 55 0.47 6.97 28.06
N LYS A 56 0.24 8.17 28.62
CA LYS A 56 0.72 8.53 29.97
C LYS A 56 0.16 7.60 31.03
N VAL A 57 -1.15 7.37 31.04
CA VAL A 57 -1.82 6.50 32.02
C VAL A 57 -1.22 5.10 32.00
N ARG A 58 -1.01 4.52 30.82
CA ARG A 58 -0.42 3.18 30.67
C ARG A 58 1.07 3.15 30.96
N ALA A 59 1.81 4.19 30.56
CA ALA A 59 3.27 4.26 30.71
C ALA A 59 3.72 4.44 32.18
N VAL A 60 2.95 5.15 32.98
CA VAL A 60 3.21 5.31 34.42
C VAL A 60 2.73 4.10 35.23
N GLY A 61 2.00 3.18 34.62
CA GLY A 61 1.48 1.97 35.24
C GLY A 61 2.57 0.97 35.63
N GLN A 62 2.21 0.04 36.52
CA GLN A 62 3.12 -0.96 37.07
C GLN A 62 3.79 -1.88 36.03
N GLU A 63 3.17 -2.04 34.83
CA GLU A 63 3.69 -2.88 33.75
C GLU A 63 5.05 -2.39 33.24
N VAL A 64 5.23 -1.07 33.09
CA VAL A 64 6.48 -0.48 32.60
C VAL A 64 7.55 -0.49 33.69
N MET A 65 7.17 -0.12 34.93
CA MET A 65 8.09 0.02 36.04
C MET A 65 8.65 -1.32 36.53
N ARG A 66 7.93 -2.42 36.37
CA ARG A 66 8.34 -3.78 36.77
C ARG A 66 8.97 -4.60 35.67
N SER A 67 9.01 -4.09 34.41
CA SER A 67 9.56 -4.81 33.28
C SER A 67 11.08 -4.86 33.31
N LEU A 68 11.66 -5.97 32.84
CA LEU A 68 13.09 -6.11 32.56
C LEU A 68 13.54 -5.29 31.33
N SER A 69 12.58 -4.88 30.47
CA SER A 69 12.83 -4.07 29.28
C SER A 69 11.81 -2.92 29.14
N PRO A 70 11.84 -1.93 30.06
CA PRO A 70 10.82 -0.88 30.14
C PRO A 70 10.69 -0.06 28.87
N GLY A 71 11.80 0.19 28.16
CA GLY A 71 11.79 0.92 26.88
C GLY A 71 11.00 0.18 25.78
N GLN A 72 11.13 -1.15 25.72
CA GLN A 72 10.36 -1.95 24.76
C GLN A 72 8.86 -1.97 25.09
N VAL A 73 8.53 -2.02 26.38
CA VAL A 73 7.13 -1.97 26.83
C VAL A 73 6.51 -0.62 26.49
N LEU A 74 7.22 0.49 26.66
CA LEU A 74 6.74 1.81 26.30
C LEU A 74 6.51 1.94 24.78
N VAL A 75 7.44 1.46 23.95
CA VAL A 75 7.27 1.42 22.50
C VAL A 75 6.04 0.59 22.11
N LYS A 76 5.82 -0.55 22.75
CA LYS A 76 4.63 -1.38 22.55
C LYS A 76 3.34 -0.62 22.92
N ILE A 77 3.33 0.10 24.05
CA ILE A 77 2.19 0.91 24.48
C ILE A 77 1.86 1.97 23.41
N VAL A 78 2.87 2.69 22.91
CA VAL A 78 2.68 3.71 21.86
C VAL A 78 2.11 3.07 20.58
N ARG A 79 2.64 1.91 20.16
CA ARG A 79 2.12 1.17 19.00
C ARG A 79 0.66 0.78 19.19
N ASP A 80 0.33 0.18 20.31
CA ASP A 80 -1.01 -0.32 20.59
C ASP A 80 -2.04 0.82 20.65
N GLU A 81 -1.66 1.97 21.22
CA GLU A 81 -2.50 3.16 21.27
C GLU A 81 -2.67 3.80 19.89
N LEU A 82 -1.64 3.84 19.06
CA LEU A 82 -1.74 4.28 17.67
C LEU A 82 -2.68 3.37 16.87
N ALA A 83 -2.52 2.05 16.98
CA ALA A 83 -3.39 1.08 16.33
C ALA A 83 -4.84 1.24 16.78
N LEU A 84 -5.09 1.44 18.08
CA LEU A 84 -6.42 1.64 18.64
C LEU A 84 -7.09 2.90 18.08
N VAL A 85 -6.36 4.01 17.99
CA VAL A 85 -6.88 5.26 17.39
C VAL A 85 -7.23 5.07 15.91
N MET A 86 -6.45 4.28 15.18
CA MET A 86 -6.71 3.97 13.76
C MET A 86 -7.79 2.91 13.55
N GLY A 87 -8.22 2.18 14.61
CA GLY A 87 -9.34 1.24 14.52
C GLY A 87 -9.07 -0.20 14.92
N SER A 88 -7.89 -0.54 15.45
CA SER A 88 -7.47 -1.86 15.94
C SER A 88 -7.41 -2.98 14.90
N GLN A 89 -8.41 -3.11 14.04
CA GLN A 89 -8.53 -4.17 13.02
C GLN A 89 -8.95 -3.60 11.67
N ALA A 90 -8.56 -4.30 10.61
CA ALA A 90 -9.04 -4.00 9.26
C ALA A 90 -10.57 -4.19 9.18
N SER A 91 -11.24 -3.31 8.43
CA SER A 91 -12.68 -3.36 8.23
C SER A 91 -12.98 -3.55 6.73
N ASP A 92 -13.73 -4.58 6.42
CA ASP A 92 -14.13 -4.88 5.04
C ASP A 92 -15.43 -4.17 4.64
N LEU A 93 -15.78 -4.22 3.35
CA LEU A 93 -17.08 -3.76 2.84
C LEU A 93 -18.19 -4.73 3.25
N ASN A 94 -19.32 -4.19 3.62
CA ASN A 94 -20.53 -4.98 3.82
C ASN A 94 -21.22 -5.22 2.46
N LEU A 95 -20.87 -6.33 1.81
CA LEU A 95 -21.50 -6.76 0.56
C LEU A 95 -22.50 -7.92 0.76
N ASN A 96 -22.78 -8.29 2.00
CA ASN A 96 -23.69 -9.39 2.33
C ASN A 96 -25.15 -8.91 2.37
N VAL A 97 -25.61 -8.41 1.22
CA VAL A 97 -26.95 -7.87 1.00
C VAL A 97 -27.50 -8.36 -0.34
N PRO A 98 -28.80 -8.29 -0.60
CA PRO A 98 -29.35 -8.56 -1.93
C PRO A 98 -28.71 -7.66 -2.99
N ALA A 99 -28.35 -8.25 -4.13
CA ALA A 99 -27.73 -7.50 -5.24
C ALA A 99 -28.73 -6.56 -5.92
N PRO A 100 -28.27 -5.39 -6.39
CA PRO A 100 -26.91 -4.88 -6.28
C PRO A 100 -26.61 -4.25 -4.92
N ALA A 101 -25.44 -4.52 -4.35
CA ALA A 101 -24.93 -3.75 -3.23
C ALA A 101 -24.55 -2.34 -3.71
N VAL A 102 -25.24 -1.31 -3.22
CA VAL A 102 -25.00 0.07 -3.66
C VAL A 102 -23.99 0.73 -2.74
N ILE A 103 -22.92 1.28 -3.35
CA ILE A 103 -21.84 2.00 -2.66
C ILE A 103 -21.84 3.46 -3.12
N LEU A 104 -22.00 4.37 -2.15
CA LEU A 104 -21.92 5.82 -2.39
C LEU A 104 -20.51 6.32 -2.08
N MET A 105 -19.90 7.06 -3.04
CA MET A 105 -18.61 7.72 -2.82
C MET A 105 -18.84 9.20 -2.56
N ALA A 106 -18.50 9.67 -1.36
CA ALA A 106 -18.68 11.04 -0.90
C ALA A 106 -17.33 11.72 -0.62
N GLY A 107 -17.23 13.05 -0.81
CA GLY A 107 -16.00 13.80 -0.52
C GLY A 107 -15.84 15.05 -1.38
N LEU A 108 -14.86 15.89 -1.06
CA LEU A 108 -14.59 17.14 -1.77
C LEU A 108 -14.04 16.91 -3.19
N GLN A 109 -14.03 17.99 -3.98
CA GLN A 109 -13.36 18.01 -5.28
C GLN A 109 -11.86 17.75 -5.12
N GLY A 110 -11.27 16.96 -6.00
CA GLY A 110 -9.85 16.63 -5.93
C GLY A 110 -9.47 15.57 -4.89
N ALA A 111 -10.41 15.12 -4.05
CA ALA A 111 -10.16 14.05 -3.08
C ALA A 111 -9.91 12.66 -3.70
N GLY A 112 -10.08 12.51 -5.02
CA GLY A 112 -9.79 11.26 -5.72
C GLY A 112 -10.97 10.28 -5.79
N LYS A 113 -12.23 10.75 -5.68
CA LYS A 113 -13.44 9.89 -5.75
C LYS A 113 -13.50 9.06 -7.03
N THR A 114 -13.50 9.70 -8.18
CA THR A 114 -13.62 9.03 -9.49
C THR A 114 -12.53 7.98 -9.72
N THR A 115 -11.29 8.31 -9.37
CA THR A 115 -10.19 7.34 -9.43
C THR A 115 -10.38 6.19 -8.44
N THR A 116 -10.90 6.48 -7.25
CA THR A 116 -11.19 5.46 -6.23
C THR A 116 -12.31 4.53 -6.67
N VAL A 117 -13.34 5.04 -7.36
CA VAL A 117 -14.41 4.19 -7.96
C VAL A 117 -13.80 3.14 -8.88
N ALA A 118 -12.91 3.55 -9.79
CA ALA A 118 -12.25 2.63 -10.71
C ALA A 118 -11.35 1.61 -9.99
N LYS A 119 -10.55 2.06 -9.02
CA LYS A 119 -9.69 1.20 -8.19
C LYS A 119 -10.52 0.19 -7.41
N LEU A 120 -11.62 0.63 -6.80
CA LEU A 120 -12.51 -0.22 -6.03
C LEU A 120 -13.23 -1.22 -6.93
N ALA A 121 -13.69 -0.80 -8.11
CA ALA A 121 -14.29 -1.68 -9.10
C ALA A 121 -13.32 -2.78 -9.53
N LYS A 122 -12.05 -2.44 -9.79
CA LYS A 122 -11.00 -3.42 -10.09
C LYS A 122 -10.77 -4.38 -8.94
N HIS A 123 -10.62 -3.87 -7.72
CA HIS A 123 -10.43 -4.68 -6.51
C HIS A 123 -11.57 -5.69 -6.32
N LEU A 124 -12.82 -5.25 -6.43
CA LEU A 124 -14.00 -6.10 -6.28
C LEU A 124 -14.08 -7.16 -7.39
N LYS A 125 -13.77 -6.80 -8.63
CA LYS A 125 -13.76 -7.72 -9.76
C LYS A 125 -12.66 -8.77 -9.62
N GLU A 126 -11.43 -8.36 -9.34
CA GLU A 126 -10.27 -9.27 -9.34
C GLU A 126 -10.15 -10.09 -8.05
N LYS A 127 -10.32 -9.44 -6.89
CA LYS A 127 -10.16 -10.08 -5.58
C LYS A 127 -11.42 -10.75 -5.08
N ARG A 128 -12.61 -10.19 -5.37
CA ARG A 128 -13.90 -10.68 -4.87
C ARG A 128 -14.76 -11.36 -5.94
N LYS A 129 -14.28 -11.37 -7.21
CA LYS A 129 -14.98 -11.97 -8.36
C LYS A 129 -16.41 -11.43 -8.55
N LYS A 130 -16.62 -10.14 -8.24
CA LYS A 130 -17.92 -9.48 -8.34
C LYS A 130 -18.10 -8.84 -9.72
N LYS A 131 -19.34 -8.85 -10.24
CA LYS A 131 -19.75 -8.08 -11.40
C LYS A 131 -20.09 -6.67 -10.94
N VAL A 132 -19.28 -5.69 -11.37
CA VAL A 132 -19.37 -4.32 -10.88
C VAL A 132 -19.86 -3.40 -11.98
N MET A 133 -20.89 -2.60 -11.65
CA MET A 133 -21.35 -1.46 -12.43
C MET A 133 -20.93 -0.17 -11.73
N VAL A 134 -20.59 0.85 -12.52
CA VAL A 134 -20.24 2.19 -12.03
C VAL A 134 -21.07 3.23 -12.74
N VAL A 135 -21.43 4.32 -12.05
CA VAL A 135 -22.18 5.43 -12.58
C VAL A 135 -21.65 6.75 -12.02
N SER A 136 -21.62 7.80 -12.84
CA SER A 136 -21.33 9.16 -12.38
C SER A 136 -22.64 9.93 -12.19
N ALA A 137 -22.84 10.46 -10.98
CA ALA A 137 -23.87 11.43 -10.66
C ALA A 137 -23.32 12.87 -10.64
N ASP A 138 -22.06 13.08 -11.08
CA ASP A 138 -21.42 14.41 -11.21
C ASP A 138 -21.87 15.06 -12.53
N VAL A 139 -23.06 15.61 -12.55
CA VAL A 139 -23.63 16.29 -13.72
C VAL A 139 -23.04 17.67 -13.98
N TYR A 140 -22.25 18.20 -13.05
CA TYR A 140 -21.67 19.54 -13.17
C TYR A 140 -20.38 19.55 -13.98
N ARG A 141 -19.75 18.40 -14.18
CA ARG A 141 -18.47 18.25 -14.86
C ARG A 141 -18.53 17.16 -15.92
N PRO A 142 -18.79 17.52 -17.20
CA PRO A 142 -18.83 16.53 -18.30
C PRO A 142 -17.56 15.67 -18.35
N ALA A 143 -16.40 16.28 -18.16
CA ALA A 143 -15.12 15.57 -18.15
C ALA A 143 -15.00 14.50 -17.03
N ALA A 144 -15.73 14.64 -15.91
CA ALA A 144 -15.74 13.62 -14.86
C ALA A 144 -16.51 12.36 -15.29
N ILE A 145 -17.60 12.53 -16.05
CA ILE A 145 -18.36 11.42 -16.63
C ILE A 145 -17.48 10.65 -17.63
N GLU A 146 -16.85 11.36 -18.57
CA GLU A 146 -15.95 10.77 -19.56
C GLU A 146 -14.74 10.08 -18.93
N GLN A 147 -14.18 10.69 -17.87
CA GLN A 147 -13.09 10.11 -17.11
C GLN A 147 -13.50 8.77 -16.47
N LEU A 148 -14.68 8.73 -15.82
CA LEU A 148 -15.17 7.51 -15.20
C LEU A 148 -15.45 6.42 -16.26
N GLN A 149 -16.02 6.80 -17.41
CA GLN A 149 -16.26 5.87 -18.53
C GLN A 149 -14.96 5.25 -19.02
N THR A 150 -13.93 6.07 -19.24
CA THR A 150 -12.60 5.62 -19.68
C THR A 150 -11.97 4.67 -18.65
N LEU A 151 -11.99 5.05 -17.38
CA LEU A 151 -11.45 4.23 -16.29
C LEU A 151 -12.21 2.92 -16.12
N ALA A 152 -13.54 2.94 -16.24
CA ALA A 152 -14.38 1.74 -16.19
C ALA A 152 -13.99 0.74 -17.30
N GLY A 153 -13.78 1.25 -18.53
CA GLY A 153 -13.29 0.45 -19.64
C GLY A 153 -11.94 -0.20 -19.37
N GLN A 154 -10.99 0.56 -18.79
CA GLN A 154 -9.66 0.05 -18.45
C GLN A 154 -9.68 -1.09 -17.43
N VAL A 155 -10.57 -1.02 -16.43
CA VAL A 155 -10.70 -2.06 -15.39
C VAL A 155 -11.73 -3.14 -15.74
N GLY A 156 -12.43 -2.96 -16.87
CA GLY A 156 -13.48 -3.86 -17.35
C GLY A 156 -14.70 -3.91 -16.42
N ALA A 157 -15.04 -2.79 -15.80
CA ALA A 157 -16.32 -2.57 -15.11
C ALA A 157 -17.38 -2.10 -16.11
N VAL A 158 -18.65 -2.36 -15.80
CA VAL A 158 -19.76 -1.88 -16.64
C VAL A 158 -20.03 -0.41 -16.29
N PHE A 159 -19.94 0.48 -17.28
CA PHE A 159 -20.30 1.89 -17.09
C PHE A 159 -21.78 2.09 -17.45
N PHE A 160 -22.54 2.70 -16.53
CA PHE A 160 -23.90 3.16 -16.83
C PHE A 160 -23.84 4.59 -17.37
N PRO A 161 -24.35 4.86 -18.58
CA PRO A 161 -24.31 6.19 -19.19
C PRO A 161 -25.09 7.21 -18.37
N SER A 162 -24.53 8.39 -18.17
CA SER A 162 -25.17 9.54 -17.55
C SER A 162 -24.90 10.79 -18.38
N ASP A 163 -25.77 11.79 -18.25
CA ASP A 163 -25.72 13.04 -18.98
C ASP A 163 -25.89 14.22 -18.02
N THR A 164 -25.26 15.34 -18.32
CA THR A 164 -25.32 16.59 -17.54
C THR A 164 -26.72 17.23 -17.53
N ALA A 165 -27.59 16.92 -18.48
CA ALA A 165 -28.99 17.39 -18.51
C ALA A 165 -29.91 16.61 -17.55
N GLN A 166 -29.45 15.49 -17.00
CA GLN A 166 -30.24 14.65 -16.10
C GLN A 166 -30.10 15.13 -14.65
N LYS A 167 -31.13 14.84 -13.82
CA LYS A 167 -31.02 15.02 -12.36
C LYS A 167 -30.23 13.87 -11.75
N PRO A 168 -29.30 14.15 -10.81
CA PRO A 168 -28.49 13.13 -10.14
C PRO A 168 -29.30 11.96 -9.56
N GLU A 169 -30.45 12.24 -8.91
CA GLU A 169 -31.31 11.19 -8.34
C GLU A 169 -31.96 10.31 -9.42
N ALA A 170 -32.30 10.88 -10.58
CA ALA A 170 -32.85 10.12 -11.69
C ALA A 170 -31.82 9.18 -12.31
N ILE A 171 -30.58 9.66 -12.47
CA ILE A 171 -29.44 8.84 -12.94
C ILE A 171 -29.25 7.63 -12.03
N VAL A 172 -29.20 7.87 -10.70
CA VAL A 172 -28.93 6.80 -9.73
C VAL A 172 -30.05 5.77 -9.69
N LYS A 173 -31.32 6.20 -9.72
CA LYS A 173 -32.48 5.28 -9.77
C LYS A 173 -32.42 4.41 -11.03
N ALA A 174 -32.17 5.01 -12.19
CA ALA A 174 -32.05 4.28 -13.46
C ALA A 174 -30.86 3.30 -13.43
N ALA A 175 -29.73 3.71 -12.84
CA ALA A 175 -28.55 2.83 -12.70
C ALA A 175 -28.82 1.63 -11.77
N ILE A 176 -29.57 1.82 -10.68
CA ILE A 176 -29.97 0.71 -9.78
C ILE A 176 -30.89 -0.28 -10.53
N ASP A 177 -31.86 0.24 -11.29
CA ASP A 177 -32.77 -0.63 -12.05
C ASP A 177 -32.03 -1.40 -13.16
N GLU A 178 -31.08 -0.76 -13.83
CA GLU A 178 -30.23 -1.42 -14.83
C GLU A 178 -29.28 -2.44 -14.19
N ALA A 179 -28.71 -2.12 -13.02
CA ALA A 179 -27.87 -3.05 -12.28
C ALA A 179 -28.63 -4.33 -11.88
N LYS A 180 -29.92 -4.20 -11.49
CA LYS A 180 -30.81 -5.36 -11.24
C LYS A 180 -31.04 -6.18 -12.49
N LYS A 181 -31.39 -5.54 -13.62
CA LYS A 181 -31.66 -6.22 -14.91
C LYS A 181 -30.43 -6.95 -15.43
N THR A 182 -29.25 -6.37 -15.26
CA THR A 182 -27.99 -6.94 -15.73
C THR A 182 -27.32 -7.88 -14.75
N PHE A 183 -27.96 -8.13 -13.59
CA PHE A 183 -27.42 -8.95 -12.50
C PHE A 183 -26.01 -8.50 -12.06
N ALA A 184 -25.84 -7.19 -11.88
CA ALA A 184 -24.62 -6.67 -11.27
C ALA A 184 -24.63 -6.95 -9.75
N ASP A 185 -23.51 -7.43 -9.20
CA ASP A 185 -23.41 -7.68 -7.76
C ASP A 185 -23.27 -6.38 -6.98
N VAL A 186 -22.58 -5.39 -7.56
CA VAL A 186 -22.24 -4.12 -6.92
C VAL A 186 -22.48 -2.97 -7.89
N LEU A 187 -23.08 -1.88 -7.39
CA LEU A 187 -23.17 -0.59 -8.07
C LEU A 187 -22.38 0.44 -7.27
N ILE A 188 -21.38 1.08 -7.88
CA ILE A 188 -20.62 2.17 -7.26
C ILE A 188 -21.02 3.48 -7.89
N VAL A 189 -21.43 4.44 -7.05
CA VAL A 189 -21.91 5.76 -7.46
C VAL A 189 -20.85 6.81 -7.14
N ASP A 190 -20.30 7.43 -8.18
CA ASP A 190 -19.44 8.61 -8.09
C ASP A 190 -20.29 9.86 -7.98
N THR A 191 -20.01 10.74 -7.00
CA THR A 191 -20.77 11.97 -6.79
C THR A 191 -19.96 13.21 -7.12
N ALA A 192 -20.65 14.31 -7.39
CA ALA A 192 -20.04 15.60 -7.51
C ALA A 192 -19.22 15.95 -6.25
N GLY A 193 -18.12 16.65 -6.45
CA GLY A 193 -17.36 17.26 -5.37
C GLY A 193 -17.27 18.76 -5.62
N ARG A 194 -17.47 19.55 -4.58
CA ARG A 194 -17.18 20.98 -4.59
C ARG A 194 -15.87 21.27 -3.89
N THR A 195 -15.33 22.44 -4.12
CA THR A 195 -14.04 22.88 -3.53
C THR A 195 -14.16 23.16 -2.03
N SER A 196 -15.37 23.49 -1.57
CA SER A 196 -15.69 23.77 -0.16
C SER A 196 -17.01 23.11 0.20
N ILE A 197 -17.21 22.94 1.50
CA ILE A 197 -18.48 22.46 2.05
C ILE A 197 -19.46 23.63 2.06
N ASP A 198 -20.60 23.44 1.41
CA ASP A 198 -21.74 24.35 1.45
C ASP A 198 -23.04 23.59 1.67
N ASP A 199 -24.09 24.31 2.09
CA ASP A 199 -25.39 23.70 2.41
C ASP A 199 -26.04 23.05 1.17
N ALA A 200 -25.85 23.60 -0.02
CA ALA A 200 -26.40 23.04 -1.25
C ALA A 200 -25.76 21.68 -1.59
N MET A 201 -24.45 21.55 -1.45
CA MET A 201 -23.75 20.29 -1.62
C MET A 201 -24.25 19.25 -0.59
N MET A 202 -24.36 19.66 0.67
CA MET A 202 -24.82 18.76 1.72
C MET A 202 -26.28 18.32 1.52
N ALA A 203 -27.15 19.19 1.03
CA ALA A 203 -28.52 18.86 0.70
C ALA A 203 -28.58 17.87 -0.48
N GLU A 204 -27.81 18.11 -1.55
CA GLU A 204 -27.77 17.23 -2.72
C GLU A 204 -27.28 15.82 -2.35
N ILE A 205 -26.19 15.71 -1.61
CA ILE A 205 -25.65 14.39 -1.27
C ILE A 205 -26.55 13.63 -0.28
N LYS A 206 -27.27 14.33 0.60
CA LYS A 206 -28.33 13.75 1.45
C LYS A 206 -29.49 13.23 0.61
N ALA A 207 -29.95 13.99 -0.38
CA ALA A 207 -31.01 13.58 -1.30
C ALA A 207 -30.60 12.35 -2.11
N LEU A 208 -29.38 12.32 -2.64
CA LEU A 208 -28.82 11.14 -3.31
C LEU A 208 -28.76 9.93 -2.38
N HIS A 209 -28.25 10.10 -1.17
CA HIS A 209 -28.19 9.02 -0.18
C HIS A 209 -29.60 8.47 0.10
N GLY A 210 -30.59 9.33 0.32
CA GLY A 210 -31.97 8.93 0.53
C GLY A 210 -32.60 8.21 -0.67
N ALA A 211 -32.26 8.62 -1.89
CA ALA A 211 -32.78 8.02 -3.11
C ALA A 211 -32.25 6.60 -3.38
N MET A 212 -31.02 6.28 -2.94
CA MET A 212 -30.36 5.01 -3.25
C MET A 212 -30.29 4.05 -2.04
N ASN A 213 -30.41 4.56 -0.81
CA ASN A 213 -30.24 3.80 0.43
C ASN A 213 -29.00 2.88 0.38
N PRO A 214 -27.79 3.43 0.25
CA PRO A 214 -26.58 2.64 0.01
C PRO A 214 -26.23 1.78 1.23
N VAL A 215 -25.69 0.59 0.98
CA VAL A 215 -25.17 -0.29 2.05
C VAL A 215 -23.83 0.19 2.57
N GLU A 216 -23.09 0.92 1.73
CA GLU A 216 -21.81 1.55 2.06
C GLU A 216 -21.83 3.02 1.61
N THR A 217 -21.49 3.90 2.54
CA THR A 217 -21.25 5.32 2.28
C THR A 217 -19.80 5.60 2.64
N LEU A 218 -18.93 5.66 1.62
CA LEU A 218 -17.50 5.81 1.79
C LEU A 218 -17.09 7.28 1.65
N PHE A 219 -16.50 7.81 2.69
CA PHE A 219 -15.91 9.15 2.67
C PHE A 219 -14.50 9.07 2.10
N VAL A 220 -14.31 9.70 0.95
CA VAL A 220 -13.01 9.78 0.25
C VAL A 220 -12.33 11.09 0.60
N VAL A 221 -11.12 11.01 1.13
CA VAL A 221 -10.37 12.17 1.59
C VAL A 221 -8.90 12.08 1.18
N ASP A 222 -8.35 13.22 0.79
CA ASP A 222 -6.94 13.36 0.44
C ASP A 222 -6.10 13.36 1.73
N SER A 223 -5.15 12.43 1.84
CA SER A 223 -4.27 12.30 3.01
C SER A 223 -3.29 13.47 3.18
N MET A 224 -3.12 14.28 2.13
CA MET A 224 -2.23 15.46 2.15
C MET A 224 -2.88 16.71 2.76
N THR A 225 -4.19 16.72 2.98
CA THR A 225 -4.92 17.89 3.50
C THR A 225 -4.77 18.09 5.01
N GLY A 226 -4.03 17.21 5.70
CA GLY A 226 -3.69 17.40 7.12
C GLY A 226 -4.91 17.57 8.02
N GLN A 227 -4.96 18.67 8.79
CA GLN A 227 -6.06 18.96 9.72
C GLN A 227 -7.38 19.30 9.02
N ASP A 228 -7.36 19.82 7.79
CA ASP A 228 -8.59 20.10 7.03
C ASP A 228 -9.36 18.80 6.70
N ALA A 229 -8.65 17.68 6.55
CA ALA A 229 -9.29 16.37 6.45
C ALA A 229 -10.20 16.07 7.63
N ALA A 230 -9.79 16.44 8.82
CA ALA A 230 -10.54 16.23 10.06
C ALA A 230 -11.81 17.09 10.13
N VAL A 231 -11.70 18.36 9.73
CA VAL A 231 -12.85 19.29 9.68
C VAL A 231 -13.87 18.80 8.65
N THR A 232 -13.38 18.48 7.45
CA THR A 232 -14.22 17.93 6.36
C THR A 232 -14.92 16.64 6.79
N ALA A 233 -14.17 15.72 7.41
CA ALA A 233 -14.70 14.45 7.89
C ALA A 233 -15.83 14.63 8.93
N LYS A 234 -15.71 15.63 9.80
CA LYS A 234 -16.74 15.96 10.77
C LYS A 234 -18.05 16.38 10.09
N HIS A 235 -17.99 17.31 9.16
CA HIS A 235 -19.16 17.80 8.43
C HIS A 235 -19.85 16.67 7.63
N PHE A 236 -19.08 15.84 6.92
CA PHE A 236 -19.65 14.70 6.21
C PHE A 236 -20.23 13.66 7.16
N GLY A 237 -19.59 13.41 8.31
CA GLY A 237 -20.08 12.47 9.33
C GLY A 237 -21.36 12.92 10.02
N GLU A 238 -21.58 14.24 10.16
CA GLU A 238 -22.82 14.83 10.67
C GLU A 238 -23.95 14.81 9.62
N ALA A 239 -23.59 14.90 8.34
CA ALA A 239 -24.54 14.96 7.24
C ALA A 239 -24.99 13.58 6.74
N LEU A 240 -24.13 12.59 6.77
CA LEU A 240 -24.33 11.25 6.20
C LEU A 240 -23.99 10.15 7.19
N PRO A 241 -24.71 9.01 7.15
CA PRO A 241 -24.35 7.83 7.92
C PRO A 241 -23.15 7.12 7.26
N LEU A 242 -21.95 7.69 7.40
CA LEU A 242 -20.73 7.10 6.87
C LEU A 242 -20.52 5.67 7.39
N THR A 243 -20.08 4.77 6.54
CA THR A 243 -19.73 3.39 6.90
C THR A 243 -18.24 3.13 6.89
N GLY A 244 -17.48 3.97 6.22
CA GLY A 244 -16.03 3.87 6.14
C GLY A 244 -15.37 5.06 5.47
N VAL A 245 -14.06 5.07 5.53
CA VAL A 245 -13.20 6.10 4.97
C VAL A 245 -12.24 5.47 3.96
N VAL A 246 -11.96 6.21 2.89
CA VAL A 246 -10.88 5.89 1.95
C VAL A 246 -9.89 7.05 1.94
N LEU A 247 -8.65 6.79 2.32
CA LEU A 247 -7.56 7.76 2.22
C LEU A 247 -6.91 7.66 0.86
N THR A 248 -6.77 8.76 0.16
CA THR A 248 -6.13 8.83 -1.16
C THR A 248 -4.79 9.55 -1.11
N LYS A 249 -4.02 9.46 -2.20
CA LYS A 249 -2.72 10.11 -2.38
C LYS A 249 -1.72 9.79 -1.25
N THR A 250 -1.76 8.57 -0.76
CA THR A 250 -0.92 8.14 0.37
C THR A 250 0.53 7.89 -0.03
N ASP A 251 0.84 7.91 -1.32
CA ASP A 251 2.16 7.88 -1.95
C ASP A 251 2.84 9.26 -2.04
N GLY A 252 2.08 10.34 -1.85
CA GLY A 252 2.62 11.69 -1.78
C GLY A 252 3.32 11.98 -0.45
N ASP A 253 3.79 13.21 -0.28
CA ASP A 253 4.43 13.70 0.95
C ASP A 253 3.40 13.93 2.08
N ALA A 254 2.58 12.92 2.32
CA ALA A 254 1.59 12.95 3.40
C ALA A 254 2.26 12.73 4.75
N ARG A 255 2.06 13.68 5.67
CA ARG A 255 2.62 13.61 7.03
C ARG A 255 2.00 12.48 7.89
N GLY A 256 0.92 11.86 7.43
CA GLY A 256 0.26 10.72 8.06
C GLY A 256 -0.79 11.09 9.12
N GLY A 257 -0.89 12.35 9.52
CA GLY A 257 -1.82 12.82 10.55
C GLY A 257 -3.29 12.68 10.18
N ALA A 258 -3.63 12.76 8.89
CA ALA A 258 -4.99 12.61 8.41
C ALA A 258 -5.62 11.26 8.81
N ALA A 259 -4.86 10.16 8.74
CA ALA A 259 -5.35 8.83 9.11
C ALA A 259 -5.83 8.75 10.56
N LEU A 260 -5.03 9.29 11.48
CA LEU A 260 -5.35 9.33 12.92
C LEU A 260 -6.54 10.25 13.17
N SER A 261 -6.56 11.43 12.54
CA SER A 261 -7.54 12.48 12.78
C SER A 261 -8.92 12.10 12.24
N VAL A 262 -9.01 11.66 10.98
CA VAL A 262 -10.29 11.32 10.34
C VAL A 262 -10.96 10.14 11.03
N ARG A 263 -10.19 9.10 11.37
CA ARG A 263 -10.74 7.93 12.09
C ARG A 263 -11.28 8.30 13.47
N TYR A 264 -10.52 9.09 14.23
CA TYR A 264 -10.92 9.51 15.58
C TYR A 264 -12.19 10.37 15.56
N ILE A 265 -12.26 11.33 14.62
CA ILE A 265 -13.37 12.31 14.56
C ILE A 265 -14.63 11.67 14.01
N THR A 266 -14.55 10.83 12.98
CA THR A 266 -15.74 10.18 12.41
C THR A 266 -16.19 8.96 13.21
N GLY A 267 -15.31 8.36 13.98
CA GLY A 267 -15.55 7.04 14.58
C GLY A 267 -15.66 5.91 13.57
N LYS A 268 -15.47 6.19 12.25
CA LYS A 268 -15.65 5.21 11.16
C LYS A 268 -14.33 4.58 10.74
N PRO A 269 -14.32 3.29 10.40
CA PRO A 269 -13.08 2.61 10.03
C PRO A 269 -12.51 3.17 8.72
N ILE A 270 -11.18 3.28 8.63
CA ILE A 270 -10.50 3.41 7.36
C ILE A 270 -10.52 2.03 6.72
N LYS A 271 -11.17 1.90 5.56
CA LYS A 271 -11.28 0.62 4.84
C LYS A 271 -10.19 0.44 3.82
N PHE A 272 -9.86 1.51 3.08
CA PHE A 272 -8.87 1.47 2.00
C PHE A 272 -7.94 2.66 2.02
N VAL A 273 -6.76 2.44 1.44
CA VAL A 273 -5.78 3.47 1.12
C VAL A 273 -5.45 3.43 -0.38
N GLY A 274 -5.50 4.59 -1.02
CA GLY A 274 -5.16 4.76 -2.43
C GLY A 274 -3.71 5.20 -2.59
N VAL A 275 -2.93 4.42 -3.34
CA VAL A 275 -1.51 4.63 -3.63
C VAL A 275 -1.34 4.88 -5.12
N GLY A 276 -0.75 6.00 -5.50
CA GLY A 276 -0.49 6.34 -6.90
C GLY A 276 -1.77 6.52 -7.74
N GLU A 277 -1.58 6.76 -9.02
CA GLU A 277 -2.66 7.02 -9.97
C GLU A 277 -3.19 5.76 -10.67
N LYS A 278 -2.42 4.68 -10.66
CA LYS A 278 -2.76 3.44 -11.38
C LYS A 278 -3.96 2.72 -10.74
N PRO A 279 -4.80 2.05 -11.55
CA PRO A 279 -5.96 1.30 -11.05
C PRO A 279 -5.63 0.19 -10.03
N ASP A 280 -4.39 -0.31 -10.00
CA ASP A 280 -3.92 -1.32 -9.05
C ASP A 280 -3.61 -0.76 -7.64
N GLY A 281 -3.53 0.57 -7.51
CA GLY A 281 -3.10 1.23 -6.30
C GLY A 281 -4.22 1.40 -5.27
N LEU A 282 -4.87 0.33 -4.83
CA LEU A 282 -5.83 0.32 -3.74
C LEU A 282 -5.51 -0.84 -2.79
N ASP A 283 -5.14 -0.50 -1.56
CA ASP A 283 -4.83 -1.47 -0.53
C ASP A 283 -5.86 -1.41 0.61
N VAL A 284 -6.12 -2.56 1.24
CA VAL A 284 -6.90 -2.62 2.48
C VAL A 284 -6.09 -1.98 3.60
N PHE A 285 -6.74 -1.16 4.41
CA PHE A 285 -6.06 -0.51 5.53
C PHE A 285 -5.99 -1.44 6.74
N HIS A 286 -4.77 -1.66 7.24
CA HIS A 286 -4.47 -2.47 8.42
C HIS A 286 -3.91 -1.57 9.54
N PRO A 287 -4.69 -1.21 10.56
CA PRO A 287 -4.27 -0.28 11.63
C PRO A 287 -3.01 -0.72 12.38
N ASP A 288 -2.91 -2.00 12.70
CA ASP A 288 -1.77 -2.62 13.40
C ASP A 288 -0.46 -2.52 12.58
N ARG A 289 -0.54 -2.76 11.27
CA ARG A 289 0.59 -2.63 10.34
C ARG A 289 0.98 -1.18 10.15
N ALA A 290 -0.01 -0.27 10.06
CA ALA A 290 0.22 1.17 9.98
C ALA A 290 0.94 1.68 11.24
N ALA A 291 0.51 1.27 12.43
CA ALA A 291 1.19 1.59 13.69
C ALA A 291 2.61 1.03 13.74
N GLY A 292 2.83 -0.20 13.25
CA GLY A 292 4.16 -0.80 13.14
C GLY A 292 5.09 0.01 12.22
N ARG A 293 4.59 0.45 11.06
CA ARG A 293 5.34 1.30 10.12
C ARG A 293 5.71 2.66 10.71
N ILE A 294 4.76 3.31 11.41
CA ILE A 294 5.01 4.58 12.10
C ILE A 294 6.18 4.48 13.09
N LEU A 295 6.35 3.33 13.73
CA LEU A 295 7.40 3.10 14.74
C LEU A 295 8.64 2.38 14.19
N ASP A 296 8.81 2.32 12.87
CA ASP A 296 9.90 1.64 12.18
C ASP A 296 10.11 0.17 12.66
N MET A 297 9.00 -0.49 12.98
CA MET A 297 9.00 -1.91 13.37
C MET A 297 8.91 -2.87 12.18
N GLY A 298 8.80 -2.31 10.96
CA GLY A 298 8.61 -3.05 9.71
C GLY A 298 7.19 -3.60 9.54
N ASP A 299 6.91 -4.07 8.33
CA ASP A 299 5.64 -4.70 7.96
C ASP A 299 5.91 -6.01 7.21
N VAL A 300 6.46 -6.97 7.93
CA VAL A 300 6.83 -8.29 7.36
C VAL A 300 5.61 -9.03 6.81
N LEU A 301 4.44 -8.88 7.44
CA LEU A 301 3.21 -9.54 6.99
C LEU A 301 2.74 -9.00 5.64
N SER A 302 2.70 -7.67 5.45
CA SER A 302 2.38 -7.09 4.14
C SER A 302 3.37 -7.51 3.06
N LEU A 303 4.66 -7.67 3.41
CA LEU A 303 5.66 -8.17 2.48
C LEU A 303 5.36 -9.60 2.06
N VAL A 304 5.04 -10.49 3.01
CA VAL A 304 4.70 -11.89 2.73
C VAL A 304 3.45 -11.98 1.87
N GLU A 305 2.38 -11.26 2.23
CA GLU A 305 1.13 -11.24 1.45
C GLU A 305 1.31 -10.69 0.03
N GLN A 306 2.13 -9.64 -0.13
CA GLN A 306 2.45 -9.09 -1.45
C GLN A 306 3.23 -10.11 -2.28
N VAL A 307 4.23 -10.77 -1.69
CA VAL A 307 4.98 -11.83 -2.34
C VAL A 307 4.05 -12.97 -2.74
N GLU A 308 3.18 -13.44 -1.83
CA GLU A 308 2.22 -14.52 -2.13
C GLU A 308 1.20 -14.15 -3.21
N SER A 309 0.72 -12.89 -3.22
CA SER A 309 -0.28 -12.44 -4.20
C SER A 309 0.29 -12.14 -5.59
N GLN A 310 1.57 -11.76 -5.68
CA GLN A 310 2.22 -11.33 -6.92
C GLN A 310 3.17 -12.38 -7.50
N VAL A 311 3.56 -13.39 -6.71
CA VAL A 311 4.32 -14.51 -7.23
C VAL A 311 3.39 -15.37 -8.10
N ASP A 312 3.70 -15.42 -9.40
CA ASP A 312 3.08 -16.39 -10.31
C ASP A 312 3.47 -17.80 -9.84
N GLN A 313 2.59 -18.40 -9.04
CA GLN A 313 2.83 -19.71 -8.42
C GLN A 313 3.16 -20.77 -9.47
N ASP A 314 2.61 -20.66 -10.68
CA ASP A 314 2.90 -21.58 -11.78
C ASP A 314 4.33 -21.44 -12.31
N LYS A 315 4.84 -20.19 -12.42
CA LYS A 315 6.22 -19.95 -12.82
C LYS A 315 7.20 -20.35 -11.73
N ALA A 316 6.90 -20.03 -10.47
CA ALA A 316 7.71 -20.45 -9.33
C ALA A 316 7.77 -21.98 -9.20
N ARG A 317 6.65 -22.67 -9.37
CA ARG A 317 6.57 -24.14 -9.36
C ARG A 317 7.34 -24.75 -10.53
N LYS A 318 7.19 -24.23 -11.75
CA LYS A 318 7.96 -24.69 -12.93
C LYS A 318 9.47 -24.53 -12.74
N LEU A 319 9.90 -23.42 -12.15
CA LEU A 319 11.32 -23.18 -11.84
C LEU A 319 11.82 -24.18 -10.77
N ALA A 320 11.05 -24.38 -9.69
CA ALA A 320 11.36 -25.34 -8.64
C ALA A 320 11.46 -26.78 -9.20
N GLU A 321 10.51 -27.19 -10.04
CA GLU A 321 10.56 -28.49 -10.73
C GLU A 321 11.75 -28.60 -11.70
N LYS A 322 12.10 -27.53 -12.41
CA LYS A 322 13.25 -27.47 -13.31
C LYS A 322 14.55 -27.70 -12.56
N VAL A 323 14.69 -27.03 -11.39
CA VAL A 323 15.85 -27.16 -10.49
C VAL A 323 15.90 -28.58 -9.86
N ALA A 324 14.76 -29.08 -9.38
CA ALA A 324 14.67 -30.43 -8.80
C ALA A 324 15.00 -31.55 -9.82
N LYS A 325 14.64 -31.34 -11.09
CA LYS A 325 14.98 -32.24 -12.21
C LYS A 325 16.42 -32.08 -12.72
N GLY A 326 17.25 -31.27 -12.06
CA GLY A 326 18.65 -31.03 -12.44
C GLY A 326 18.84 -30.30 -13.78
N LYS A 327 17.80 -29.65 -14.32
CA LYS A 327 17.90 -28.83 -15.53
C LYS A 327 18.60 -27.52 -15.22
N LYS A 328 19.46 -27.07 -16.15
CA LYS A 328 20.20 -25.81 -15.99
C LYS A 328 19.27 -24.61 -15.98
N PHE A 329 19.55 -23.66 -15.09
CA PHE A 329 19.01 -22.32 -15.10
C PHE A 329 19.46 -21.57 -16.38
N ASP A 330 18.54 -20.94 -17.11
CA ASP A 330 18.84 -20.25 -18.35
C ASP A 330 18.42 -18.75 -18.32
N LEU A 331 18.74 -17.98 -19.37
CA LEU A 331 18.41 -16.55 -19.43
C LEU A 331 16.89 -16.29 -19.57
N ASN A 332 16.07 -17.28 -19.95
CA ASN A 332 14.62 -17.10 -19.89
C ASN A 332 14.15 -17.15 -18.43
N ASP A 333 14.70 -18.06 -17.61
CA ASP A 333 14.39 -18.10 -16.18
C ASP A 333 14.80 -16.80 -15.49
N MET A 334 15.99 -16.26 -15.84
CA MET A 334 16.44 -14.97 -15.30
C MET A 334 15.52 -13.82 -15.72
N ARG A 335 15.08 -13.77 -16.99
CA ARG A 335 14.12 -12.77 -17.46
C ARG A 335 12.81 -12.84 -16.70
N ASP A 336 12.26 -14.04 -16.57
CA ASP A 336 10.97 -14.26 -15.89
C ASP A 336 11.04 -13.84 -14.41
N GLN A 337 12.19 -14.04 -13.74
CA GLN A 337 12.42 -13.52 -12.38
C GLN A 337 12.54 -11.99 -12.34
N LEU A 338 13.23 -11.38 -13.31
CA LEU A 338 13.34 -9.92 -13.39
C LEU A 338 11.99 -9.26 -13.68
N GLU A 339 11.14 -9.87 -14.53
CA GLU A 339 9.78 -9.42 -14.80
C GLU A 339 8.90 -9.52 -13.55
N GLN A 340 8.99 -10.63 -12.80
CA GLN A 340 8.30 -10.76 -11.51
C GLN A 340 8.74 -9.67 -10.53
N MET A 341 10.05 -9.42 -10.40
CA MET A 341 10.58 -8.38 -9.52
C MET A 341 10.12 -6.98 -9.94
N GLN A 342 9.99 -6.71 -11.24
CA GLN A 342 9.45 -5.45 -11.76
C GLN A 342 7.96 -5.30 -11.42
N ASN A 343 7.18 -6.36 -11.56
CA ASN A 343 5.74 -6.36 -11.25
C ASN A 343 5.46 -6.22 -9.74
N MET A 344 6.41 -6.64 -8.89
CA MET A 344 6.34 -6.47 -7.43
C MET A 344 6.67 -5.05 -6.93
N GLY A 345 6.65 -4.04 -7.83
CA GLY A 345 6.97 -2.65 -7.47
C GLY A 345 8.48 -2.36 -7.49
N GLY A 346 9.28 -3.28 -8.05
CA GLY A 346 10.73 -3.15 -8.10
C GLY A 346 11.40 -3.32 -6.73
N LEU A 347 12.71 -3.13 -6.70
CA LEU A 347 13.50 -3.23 -5.47
C LEU A 347 13.11 -2.16 -4.43
N HIS A 348 12.58 -1.03 -4.90
CA HIS A 348 12.15 0.09 -4.04
C HIS A 348 10.96 -0.29 -3.16
N GLY A 349 9.92 -0.89 -3.72
CA GLY A 349 8.74 -1.33 -2.96
C GLY A 349 9.01 -2.44 -1.95
N LEU A 350 10.10 -3.23 -2.17
CA LEU A 350 10.56 -4.24 -1.21
C LEU A 350 11.39 -3.63 -0.09
N MET A 351 12.24 -2.62 -0.39
CA MET A 351 13.11 -1.97 0.61
C MET A 351 12.32 -1.18 1.65
N ASP A 352 11.22 -0.53 1.24
CA ASP A 352 10.39 0.28 2.15
C ASP A 352 9.63 -0.55 3.22
N LYS A 353 9.55 -1.87 3.03
CA LYS A 353 8.84 -2.79 3.92
C LYS A 353 9.76 -3.57 4.87
N LEU A 354 11.07 -3.51 4.65
CA LEU A 354 12.05 -4.22 5.50
C LEU A 354 12.44 -3.36 6.72
N PRO A 355 12.45 -3.94 7.92
CA PRO A 355 12.84 -3.22 9.14
C PRO A 355 14.27 -2.68 9.03
N GLY A 356 14.50 -1.40 9.38
CA GLY A 356 15.82 -0.76 9.40
C GLY A 356 16.39 -0.35 8.04
N MET A 357 15.69 -0.61 6.91
CA MET A 357 16.17 -0.20 5.57
C MET A 357 15.75 1.23 5.19
N GLY A 358 14.80 1.82 5.91
CA GLY A 358 14.35 3.21 5.71
C GLY A 358 15.44 4.26 5.94
N GLN A 359 16.50 3.92 6.69
CA GLN A 359 17.62 4.80 7.07
C GLN A 359 18.79 4.81 6.05
N LEU A 360 18.68 4.08 4.94
CA LEU A 360 19.74 4.13 3.92
C LEU A 360 19.84 5.53 3.31
N PRO A 361 21.08 6.08 3.15
CA PRO A 361 21.28 7.38 2.52
C PRO A 361 20.65 7.43 1.14
N GLU A 362 20.03 8.56 0.78
CA GLU A 362 19.37 8.74 -0.52
C GLU A 362 20.28 8.44 -1.71
N ALA A 363 21.57 8.67 -1.57
CA ALA A 363 22.57 8.31 -2.57
C ALA A 363 22.62 6.79 -2.86
N VAL A 364 22.35 5.94 -1.86
CA VAL A 364 22.28 4.48 -2.03
C VAL A 364 20.90 4.10 -2.61
N LYS A 365 19.83 4.78 -2.21
CA LYS A 365 18.50 4.62 -2.78
C LYS A 365 18.45 5.02 -4.26
N GLN A 366 19.14 6.08 -4.64
CA GLN A 366 19.24 6.55 -6.04
C GLN A 366 20.14 5.66 -6.93
N GLN A 367 21.13 4.97 -6.40
CA GLN A 367 21.93 4.00 -7.16
C GLN A 367 21.14 2.74 -7.50
N VAL A 368 20.08 2.43 -6.78
CA VAL A 368 19.13 1.35 -7.07
C VAL A 368 17.99 1.89 -7.95
N THR A 369 18.29 2.78 -8.88
CA THR A 369 17.29 3.36 -9.77
C THR A 369 16.59 2.27 -10.56
N GLY A 370 15.24 2.28 -10.56
CA GLY A 370 14.37 1.31 -11.23
C GLY A 370 14.55 1.15 -12.75
N LYS A 371 15.60 1.75 -13.32
CA LYS A 371 15.97 1.65 -14.74
C LYS A 371 16.90 0.46 -15.05
N GLU A 372 17.57 -0.15 -14.06
CA GLU A 372 18.48 -1.27 -14.33
C GLU A 372 17.73 -2.54 -14.73
N VAL A 373 16.66 -2.89 -14.04
CA VAL A 373 15.85 -4.09 -14.33
C VAL A 373 15.24 -4.06 -15.73
N PRO A 374 14.55 -2.99 -16.18
CA PRO A 374 14.08 -2.87 -17.56
C PRO A 374 15.18 -2.99 -18.61
N ARG A 375 16.36 -2.43 -18.36
CA ARG A 375 17.52 -2.56 -19.26
C ARG A 375 18.01 -4.00 -19.39
N MET A 376 18.10 -4.73 -18.28
CA MET A 376 18.46 -6.16 -18.30
C MET A 376 17.44 -6.99 -19.09
N ILE A 377 16.15 -6.75 -18.88
CA ILE A 377 15.08 -7.40 -19.63
C ILE A 377 15.18 -7.09 -21.13
N ALA A 378 15.44 -5.84 -21.51
CA ALA A 378 15.63 -5.44 -22.91
C ALA A 378 16.81 -6.17 -23.57
N ILE A 379 17.95 -6.32 -22.88
CA ILE A 379 19.11 -7.07 -23.34
C ILE A 379 18.73 -8.53 -23.59
N ILE A 380 18.06 -9.18 -22.64
CA ILE A 380 17.68 -10.60 -22.76
C ILE A 380 16.64 -10.77 -23.89
N ASN A 381 15.69 -9.85 -24.05
CA ASN A 381 14.70 -9.88 -25.12
C ASN A 381 15.32 -9.69 -26.51
N SER A 382 16.44 -8.95 -26.61
CA SER A 382 17.20 -8.79 -27.85
C SER A 382 17.98 -10.04 -28.28
N MET A 383 18.09 -11.05 -27.42
CA MET A 383 18.72 -12.34 -27.74
C MET A 383 17.75 -13.29 -28.43
N THR A 384 18.25 -14.16 -29.31
CA THR A 384 17.48 -15.24 -29.91
C THR A 384 17.11 -16.31 -28.89
N LYS A 385 16.07 -17.11 -29.16
CA LYS A 385 15.66 -18.23 -28.29
C LYS A 385 16.82 -19.22 -28.02
N LYS A 386 17.71 -19.44 -29.00
CA LYS A 386 18.87 -20.32 -28.86
C LYS A 386 19.94 -19.71 -27.92
N GLU A 387 20.20 -18.43 -28.05
CA GLU A 387 21.17 -17.69 -27.21
C GLU A 387 20.70 -17.59 -25.75
N ARG A 388 19.39 -17.40 -25.53
CA ARG A 388 18.82 -17.40 -24.16
C ARG A 388 18.94 -18.76 -23.48
N ARG A 389 18.84 -19.87 -24.23
CA ARG A 389 19.01 -21.23 -23.70
C ARG A 389 20.46 -21.63 -23.53
N ASN A 390 21.33 -21.13 -24.39
CA ASN A 390 22.76 -21.39 -24.34
C ASN A 390 23.58 -20.10 -24.51
N PRO A 391 23.84 -19.39 -23.39
CA PRO A 391 24.59 -18.13 -23.40
C PRO A 391 26.01 -18.22 -23.93
N ASP A 392 26.64 -19.40 -23.95
CA ASP A 392 27.97 -19.61 -24.47
C ASP A 392 28.07 -19.32 -25.99
N LEU A 393 26.94 -19.29 -26.68
CA LEU A 393 26.87 -18.90 -28.10
C LEU A 393 27.16 -17.41 -28.33
N LEU A 394 27.15 -16.57 -27.27
CA LEU A 394 27.30 -15.12 -27.37
C LEU A 394 28.78 -14.71 -27.52
N ASN A 395 29.29 -14.82 -28.72
CA ASN A 395 30.61 -14.28 -29.11
C ASN A 395 30.56 -12.74 -29.27
N GLY A 396 31.68 -12.10 -29.58
CA GLY A 396 31.80 -10.64 -29.67
C GLY A 396 30.81 -10.00 -30.65
N SER A 397 30.65 -10.58 -31.86
CA SER A 397 29.73 -10.04 -32.88
C SER A 397 28.28 -10.15 -32.46
N ARG A 398 27.88 -11.25 -31.82
CA ARG A 398 26.52 -11.45 -31.29
C ARG A 398 26.22 -10.52 -30.12
N ARG A 399 27.19 -10.28 -29.21
CA ARG A 399 27.06 -9.28 -28.14
C ARG A 399 26.85 -7.88 -28.69
N ALA A 400 27.59 -7.50 -29.73
CA ALA A 400 27.42 -6.21 -30.41
C ALA A 400 26.01 -6.08 -31.05
N ARG A 401 25.52 -7.16 -31.69
CA ARG A 401 24.18 -7.19 -32.25
C ARG A 401 23.10 -7.06 -31.16
N VAL A 402 23.23 -7.80 -30.06
CA VAL A 402 22.29 -7.74 -28.90
C VAL A 402 22.30 -6.35 -28.27
N ALA A 403 23.47 -5.74 -28.09
CA ALA A 403 23.63 -4.39 -27.58
C ALA A 403 22.88 -3.37 -28.46
N ARG A 404 23.09 -3.45 -29.80
CA ARG A 404 22.38 -2.58 -30.74
C ARG A 404 20.86 -2.76 -30.69
N GLY A 405 20.39 -4.02 -30.63
CA GLY A 405 18.95 -4.33 -30.57
C GLY A 405 18.27 -3.89 -29.27
N SER A 406 19.02 -3.76 -28.17
CA SER A 406 18.52 -3.27 -26.88
C SER A 406 18.71 -1.77 -26.66
N GLY A 407 19.40 -1.06 -27.58
CA GLY A 407 19.77 0.35 -27.41
C GLY A 407 20.84 0.60 -26.33
N LEU A 408 21.64 -0.43 -26.02
CA LEU A 408 22.64 -0.40 -24.95
C LEU A 408 24.04 -0.76 -25.48
N THR A 409 25.05 -0.78 -24.60
CA THR A 409 26.43 -1.04 -24.98
C THR A 409 26.82 -2.53 -24.86
N PRO A 410 27.84 -3.01 -25.55
CA PRO A 410 28.40 -4.36 -25.35
C PRO A 410 28.88 -4.59 -23.90
N ALA A 411 29.30 -3.54 -23.19
CA ALA A 411 29.67 -3.60 -21.78
C ALA A 411 28.48 -3.96 -20.91
N ASP A 412 27.29 -3.40 -21.20
CA ASP A 412 26.05 -3.72 -20.48
C ASP A 412 25.64 -5.19 -20.70
N VAL A 413 25.78 -5.68 -21.94
CA VAL A 413 25.53 -7.11 -22.24
C VAL A 413 26.50 -8.01 -21.44
N ASN A 414 27.77 -7.65 -21.32
CA ASN A 414 28.73 -8.40 -20.51
C ASN A 414 28.40 -8.38 -19.02
N LYS A 415 27.90 -7.24 -18.51
CA LYS A 415 27.42 -7.10 -17.11
C LYS A 415 26.27 -8.08 -16.83
N VAL A 416 25.26 -8.16 -17.72
CA VAL A 416 24.13 -9.10 -17.60
C VAL A 416 24.60 -10.55 -17.66
N LEU A 417 25.48 -10.90 -18.56
CA LEU A 417 26.02 -12.27 -18.66
C LEU A 417 26.81 -12.67 -17.41
N LYS A 418 27.56 -11.74 -16.80
CA LYS A 418 28.30 -11.98 -15.55
C LYS A 418 27.31 -12.22 -14.38
N GLN A 419 26.26 -11.44 -14.29
CA GLN A 419 25.21 -11.62 -13.28
C GLN A 419 24.48 -12.96 -13.48
N TYR A 420 24.15 -13.32 -14.70
CA TYR A 420 23.58 -14.62 -15.03
C TYR A 420 24.48 -15.78 -14.54
N GLN A 421 25.77 -15.75 -14.83
CA GLN A 421 26.71 -16.77 -14.40
C GLN A 421 26.81 -16.89 -12.87
N GLN A 422 26.72 -15.79 -12.15
CA GLN A 422 26.68 -15.79 -10.68
C GLN A 422 25.40 -16.47 -10.16
N MET A 423 24.26 -16.13 -10.78
CA MET A 423 22.96 -16.70 -10.41
C MET A 423 22.87 -18.20 -10.76
N GLU A 424 23.37 -18.61 -11.92
CA GLU A 424 23.46 -20.02 -12.34
C GLU A 424 24.28 -20.84 -11.32
N LYS A 425 25.44 -20.34 -10.88
CA LYS A 425 26.28 -20.98 -9.86
C LYS A 425 25.57 -21.09 -8.51
N MET A 426 24.82 -20.07 -8.11
CA MET A 426 24.06 -20.06 -6.87
C MET A 426 22.92 -21.08 -6.91
N MET A 427 22.15 -21.11 -8.00
CA MET A 427 21.04 -22.05 -8.21
C MET A 427 21.55 -23.50 -8.34
N GLY A 428 22.72 -23.72 -8.96
CA GLY A 428 23.35 -25.04 -9.04
C GLY A 428 23.80 -25.59 -7.68
N LYS A 429 24.17 -24.72 -6.74
CA LYS A 429 24.47 -25.11 -5.34
C LYS A 429 23.21 -25.45 -4.56
N LEU A 430 22.11 -24.72 -4.77
CA LEU A 430 20.81 -24.99 -4.16
C LEU A 430 20.22 -26.34 -4.60
N GLY A 431 20.35 -26.71 -5.87
CA GLY A 431 19.87 -27.99 -6.40
C GLY A 431 20.62 -29.22 -5.87
N ARG A 432 21.90 -29.07 -5.49
CA ARG A 432 22.73 -30.17 -4.96
C ARG A 432 22.72 -30.30 -3.43
N GLY A 433 22.29 -29.27 -2.70
CA GLY A 433 22.42 -29.20 -1.22
C GLY A 433 21.12 -29.27 -0.42
N GLY A 434 19.96 -29.31 -1.05
CA GLY A 434 18.67 -29.38 -0.38
C GLY A 434 18.38 -28.22 0.61
N MET A 435 17.11 -27.97 0.92
CA MET A 435 16.61 -26.92 1.84
C MET A 435 17.28 -26.94 3.24
N LYS A 436 17.85 -28.08 3.67
CA LYS A 436 18.64 -28.21 4.92
C LYS A 436 19.95 -27.42 4.94
N GLY A 437 20.60 -27.20 3.77
CA GLY A 437 21.82 -26.41 3.67
C GLY A 437 21.55 -24.90 3.78
N MET A 438 20.41 -24.45 3.28
CA MET A 438 20.02 -23.04 3.32
C MET A 438 19.65 -22.59 4.74
N MET A 439 18.94 -23.41 5.51
CA MET A 439 18.63 -23.12 6.92
C MET A 439 19.89 -23.06 7.80
N ARG A 440 20.89 -23.90 7.55
CA ARG A 440 22.20 -23.80 8.24
C ARG A 440 23.02 -22.57 7.86
N GLY A 441 22.93 -22.12 6.60
CA GLY A 441 23.61 -20.91 6.13
C GLY A 441 23.01 -19.64 6.73
N LEU A 442 21.67 -19.56 6.82
CA LEU A 442 20.98 -18.41 7.44
C LEU A 442 21.19 -18.33 8.96
N SER A 443 21.16 -19.48 9.65
CA SER A 443 21.43 -19.53 11.11
C SER A 443 22.90 -19.17 11.43
N GLY A 444 23.86 -19.48 10.56
CA GLY A 444 25.26 -19.09 10.68
C GLY A 444 25.49 -17.58 10.45
N MET A 445 24.67 -16.93 9.64
CA MET A 445 24.75 -15.47 9.37
C MET A 445 24.08 -14.64 10.47
N MET A 446 23.07 -15.17 11.18
CA MET A 446 22.43 -14.52 12.33
C MET A 446 23.09 -14.85 13.69
N GLY A 447 23.99 -15.83 13.76
CA GLY A 447 24.65 -16.31 14.98
C GLY A 447 26.07 -15.83 15.20
N GLY A 448 26.59 -14.93 14.36
CA GLY A 448 27.97 -14.44 14.47
C GLY A 448 28.16 -13.28 15.40
N ARG A 449 28.06 -13.51 16.75
CA ARG A 449 28.67 -12.60 17.75
C ARG A 449 29.16 -13.36 18.97
N GLY A 450 30.52 -13.33 19.14
CA GLY A 450 31.11 -13.26 20.46
C GLY A 450 31.57 -14.57 21.08
N GLY A 451 32.68 -15.10 20.64
CA GLY A 451 33.56 -15.90 21.51
C GLY A 451 34.88 -15.16 21.62
N LEU A 452 35.07 -14.40 22.70
CA LEU A 452 36.40 -13.97 23.12
C LEU A 452 37.09 -15.14 23.84
N PRO A 453 38.36 -15.45 23.58
CA PRO A 453 39.09 -16.44 24.34
C PRO A 453 39.55 -15.81 25.66
N MET A 454 39.22 -16.49 26.75
CA MET A 454 39.89 -16.25 28.02
C MET A 454 41.37 -16.64 27.94
N ARG A 455 42.20 -15.72 28.28
CA ARG A 455 43.41 -15.91 29.03
C ARG A 455 43.61 -14.74 29.98
#